data_0cb3811c2b3c068b82b8ba28f38db359
#
_entry.id   0cb3811c2b3c068b82b8ba28f38db359
#
_cell.length_a   1.000
_cell.length_b   1.000
_cell.length_c   1.000
_cell.angle_alpha   90.00
_cell.angle_beta   90.00
_cell.angle_gamma   90.00
#
_symmetry.space_group_name_H-M   'P 1'
#
loop_
_entity.id
_entity.type
_entity.pdbx_description
1 polymer ?
#
loop_
_entity_poly.entity_id
_entity_poly.type
_entity_poly.pdbx_seq_one_letter_code
_entity_poly.pdbx_strand_id
1 'polypeptide(L)'
;MNSRLALVCTVAATLSFLIVSLYTTSNQMVVFGQDNATAPKNETLSMAMMNANMSSAGKIPSLSTPGEKAFYVFTSEIEGVDEAKLKVAGDVFSVNTLVANKGDKVTVHFYNVDPVKEERHSFTVGDPYAVIIDLGFAESGNATFTADNVGVFPFYCQYHQPVMEGQLVVLP
;
A
#
# COMPACT_ATOMS: atom_id res chain seq x y z
N MET A 1 -19.77 52.83 39.28
CA MET A 1 -19.23 52.47 40.61
C MET A 1 -18.72 51.04 40.53
N ASN A 2 -17.37 50.96 40.40
CA ASN A 2 -16.51 50.08 41.17
C ASN A 2 -16.81 48.57 41.05
N SER A 3 -15.91 47.74 40.65
CA SER A 3 -14.67 47.47 41.36
C SER A 3 -13.73 46.62 40.47
N ARG A 4 -12.48 46.94 40.52
CA ARG A 4 -11.35 46.20 39.98
C ARG A 4 -11.14 44.90 40.78
N LEU A 5 -10.80 43.81 40.08
CA LEU A 5 -10.04 42.75 40.72
C LEU A 5 -8.97 42.27 39.75
N ALA A 6 -7.75 42.64 40.05
CA ALA A 6 -6.56 42.12 39.43
C ALA A 6 -6.30 40.71 39.99
N LEU A 7 -6.08 39.72 39.11
CA LEU A 7 -5.59 38.44 39.54
C LEU A 7 -4.20 38.21 38.93
N VAL A 8 -3.29 38.02 39.86
CA VAL A 8 -1.85 37.85 39.71
C VAL A 8 -1.55 36.52 38.99
N CYS A 9 -0.84 36.57 37.88
CA CYS A 9 -0.25 35.40 37.24
C CYS A 9 0.97 34.95 38.01
N THR A 10 0.91 33.82 38.66
CA THR A 10 2.07 33.08 39.16
C THR A 10 2.63 32.20 38.02
N VAL A 11 3.84 32.55 37.60
CA VAL A 11 4.67 31.76 36.68
C VAL A 11 5.24 30.59 37.46
N ALA A 12 4.84 29.38 37.13
CA ALA A 12 5.52 28.17 37.57
C ALA A 12 6.40 27.66 36.41
N ALA A 13 7.67 27.87 36.53
CA ALA A 13 8.68 27.30 35.66
C ALA A 13 8.89 25.82 36.06
N THR A 14 8.49 24.90 35.19
CA THR A 14 8.83 23.49 35.32
C THR A 14 9.96 23.14 34.35
N LEU A 15 11.05 22.63 34.94
CA LEU A 15 12.23 22.11 34.24
C LEU A 15 11.85 21.01 33.25
N SER A 16 12.20 21.20 32.01
CA SER A 16 12.16 20.16 30.99
C SER A 16 13.44 19.31 31.09
N PHE A 17 13.29 18.07 31.49
CA PHE A 17 14.34 17.07 31.34
C PHE A 17 14.46 16.65 29.89
N LEU A 18 15.55 17.06 29.24
CA LEU A 18 15.99 16.57 27.94
C LEU A 18 16.53 15.14 28.11
N ILE A 19 15.74 14.15 27.72
CA ILE A 19 16.23 12.80 27.48
C ILE A 19 16.64 12.73 26.02
N VAL A 20 17.94 12.95 25.78
CA VAL A 20 18.54 12.65 24.48
C VAL A 20 18.77 11.15 24.40
N SER A 21 17.87 10.45 23.72
CA SER A 21 18.06 9.03 23.40
C SER A 21 18.96 8.93 22.17
N LEU A 22 20.22 8.58 22.39
CA LEU A 22 21.19 8.26 21.33
C LEU A 22 20.80 6.91 20.70
N TYR A 23 20.10 6.96 19.58
CA TYR A 23 19.98 5.79 18.72
C TYR A 23 21.25 5.67 17.87
N THR A 24 22.15 4.80 18.28
CA THR A 24 23.25 4.34 17.43
C THR A 24 22.70 3.36 16.43
N THR A 25 22.43 3.83 15.21
CA THR A 25 22.20 2.95 14.07
C THR A 25 23.54 2.38 13.64
N SER A 26 23.80 1.13 13.96
CA SER A 26 24.90 0.39 13.38
C SER A 26 24.56 0.04 11.94
N ASN A 27 25.07 0.81 11.00
CA ASN A 27 25.09 0.44 9.59
C ASN A 27 26.04 -0.75 9.42
N GLN A 28 25.52 -1.94 9.38
CA GLN A 28 26.24 -3.12 8.93
C GLN A 28 26.37 -3.02 7.41
N MET A 29 27.53 -2.54 6.98
CA MET A 29 27.94 -2.56 5.59
C MET A 29 28.29 -4.01 5.25
N VAL A 30 27.43 -4.70 4.47
CA VAL A 30 27.77 -6.01 3.92
C VAL A 30 28.78 -5.78 2.81
N VAL A 31 30.06 -6.01 3.11
CA VAL A 31 31.14 -6.05 2.13
C VAL A 31 31.09 -7.41 1.46
N PHE A 32 30.69 -7.45 0.19
CA PHE A 32 30.92 -8.62 -0.65
C PHE A 32 32.41 -8.75 -0.90
N GLY A 33 33.05 -9.73 -0.26
CA GLY A 33 34.43 -10.08 -0.50
C GLY A 33 34.60 -10.56 -1.95
N GLN A 34 35.47 -9.89 -2.69
CA GLN A 34 35.99 -10.42 -3.94
C GLN A 34 37.01 -11.51 -3.59
N ASP A 35 36.57 -12.75 -3.66
CA ASP A 35 37.49 -13.87 -3.64
C ASP A 35 38.18 -13.96 -4.99
N ASN A 36 39.49 -13.67 -4.94
CA ASN A 36 40.41 -13.76 -6.03
C ASN A 36 40.70 -15.26 -6.30
N ALA A 37 39.81 -15.94 -7.01
CA ALA A 37 40.01 -17.33 -7.39
C ALA A 37 40.90 -17.41 -8.65
N THR A 38 42.10 -17.82 -8.39
CA THR A 38 43.10 -18.29 -9.38
C THR A 38 42.48 -19.34 -10.29
N ALA A 39 42.54 -19.11 -11.60
CA ALA A 39 42.04 -20.03 -12.63
C ALA A 39 42.77 -21.40 -12.56
N PRO A 40 42.08 -22.52 -12.49
CA PRO A 40 42.67 -23.80 -12.75
C PRO A 40 42.69 -24.06 -14.27
N LYS A 41 43.83 -24.52 -14.72
CA LYS A 41 44.14 -24.92 -16.09
C LYS A 41 43.30 -26.13 -16.51
N ASN A 42 42.74 -26.00 -17.72
CA ASN A 42 42.54 -27.00 -18.74
C ASN A 42 42.24 -28.44 -18.24
N GLU A 43 40.97 -28.77 -18.11
CA GLU A 43 40.54 -30.17 -18.22
C GLU A 43 39.45 -30.27 -19.30
N THR A 44 39.76 -31.10 -20.29
CA THR A 44 38.90 -31.52 -21.39
C THR A 44 37.69 -32.24 -20.84
N LEU A 45 36.60 -31.51 -20.54
CA LEU A 45 35.31 -32.09 -20.17
C LEU A 45 34.64 -32.61 -21.44
N SER A 46 34.64 -33.92 -21.53
CA SER A 46 33.99 -34.77 -22.51
C SER A 46 32.55 -34.29 -22.80
N MET A 47 32.25 -34.11 -24.11
CA MET A 47 30.90 -33.82 -24.64
C MET A 47 29.87 -34.97 -24.44
N ALA A 48 30.01 -35.75 -23.39
CA ALA A 48 29.17 -36.95 -23.15
C ALA A 48 28.00 -36.71 -22.20
N MET A 49 27.81 -35.51 -21.69
CA MET A 49 26.68 -35.22 -20.73
C MET A 49 25.62 -34.26 -21.27
N MET A 50 25.59 -34.00 -22.59
CA MET A 50 24.51 -33.13 -23.15
C MET A 50 23.31 -33.92 -23.70
N ASN A 51 23.14 -35.18 -23.32
CA ASN A 51 21.99 -35.96 -23.76
C ASN A 51 21.13 -36.47 -22.60
N ALA A 52 21.16 -35.79 -21.47
CA ALA A 52 20.28 -36.08 -20.36
C ALA A 52 19.05 -35.15 -20.41
N ASN A 53 18.01 -35.68 -21.01
CA ASN A 53 16.64 -35.37 -20.66
C ASN A 53 16.10 -33.98 -20.97
N MET A 54 16.06 -33.58 -22.24
CA MET A 54 15.15 -32.52 -22.71
C MET A 54 13.70 -33.01 -22.87
N SER A 55 13.26 -33.98 -22.07
CA SER A 55 11.88 -34.45 -22.06
C SER A 55 11.13 -34.03 -20.77
N SER A 56 11.66 -33.10 -20.03
CA SER A 56 10.88 -32.30 -19.12
C SER A 56 10.56 -31.00 -19.86
N ALA A 57 9.55 -31.03 -20.74
CA ALA A 57 8.81 -29.84 -21.08
C ALA A 57 8.52 -29.15 -19.77
N GLY A 58 9.20 -28.02 -19.52
CA GLY A 58 9.07 -27.31 -18.26
C GLY A 58 7.60 -27.04 -18.03
N LYS A 59 7.04 -27.74 -17.06
CA LYS A 59 5.74 -27.41 -16.52
C LYS A 59 5.91 -25.97 -16.07
N ILE A 60 5.42 -25.03 -16.90
CA ILE A 60 5.30 -23.63 -16.50
C ILE A 60 4.72 -23.73 -15.09
N PRO A 61 5.37 -23.14 -14.04
CA PRO A 61 4.83 -23.24 -12.70
C PRO A 61 3.35 -22.87 -12.82
N SER A 62 2.51 -23.82 -12.51
CA SER A 62 1.06 -23.61 -12.45
C SER A 62 0.87 -22.30 -11.72
N LEU A 63 0.27 -21.34 -12.39
CA LEU A 63 -0.19 -20.11 -11.80
C LEU A 63 -0.59 -20.35 -10.37
N SER A 64 -0.11 -19.51 -9.48
CA SER A 64 -0.17 -19.65 -8.03
C SER A 64 -1.48 -20.28 -7.58
N THR A 65 -1.39 -21.29 -6.73
CA THR A 65 -2.57 -21.81 -6.02
C THR A 65 -3.33 -20.60 -5.44
N PRO A 66 -4.65 -20.53 -5.64
CA PRO A 66 -5.45 -19.45 -5.07
C PRO A 66 -5.12 -19.26 -3.59
N GLY A 67 -4.87 -18.04 -3.19
CA GLY A 67 -4.47 -17.69 -1.84
C GLY A 67 -5.38 -16.64 -1.21
N GLU A 68 -4.98 -16.17 -0.03
CA GLU A 68 -5.63 -15.02 0.59
C GLU A 68 -4.77 -13.78 0.38
N LYS A 69 -5.42 -12.67 0.01
CA LYS A 69 -4.81 -11.35 -0.17
C LYS A 69 -5.52 -10.35 0.73
N ALA A 70 -4.76 -9.58 1.50
CA ALA A 70 -5.31 -8.48 2.28
C ALA A 70 -4.68 -7.17 1.80
N PHE A 71 -5.50 -6.20 1.47
CA PHE A 71 -5.10 -4.86 1.09
C PHE A 71 -5.59 -3.85 2.11
N TYR A 72 -4.74 -2.91 2.48
CA TYR A 72 -5.05 -1.82 3.39
C TYR A 72 -5.03 -0.52 2.59
N VAL A 73 -6.19 0.11 2.46
CA VAL A 73 -6.41 1.31 1.65
C VAL A 73 -6.84 2.43 2.57
N PHE A 74 -6.20 3.58 2.45
CA PHE A 74 -6.52 4.77 3.23
C PHE A 74 -6.94 5.90 2.30
N THR A 75 -7.75 6.83 2.79
CA THR A 75 -7.90 8.13 2.14
C THR A 75 -6.60 8.92 2.26
N SER A 76 -6.29 9.74 1.28
CA SER A 76 -5.12 10.63 1.25
C SER A 76 -5.44 11.84 0.41
N GLU A 77 -4.71 12.93 0.59
CA GLU A 77 -4.84 14.16 -0.21
C GLU A 77 -3.57 14.41 -1.02
N ILE A 78 -3.74 15.01 -2.18
CA ILE A 78 -2.62 15.54 -2.97
C ILE A 78 -2.27 16.91 -2.41
N GLU A 79 -1.11 17.01 -1.78
CA GLU A 79 -0.65 18.24 -1.15
C GLU A 79 -0.54 19.40 -2.15
N GLY A 80 -1.07 20.56 -1.78
CA GLY A 80 -1.00 21.78 -2.59
C GLY A 80 -2.02 21.89 -3.72
N VAL A 81 -3.02 21.01 -3.79
CA VAL A 81 -4.14 21.14 -4.72
C VAL A 81 -5.04 22.29 -4.30
N ASP A 82 -5.28 23.23 -5.21
CA ASP A 82 -6.30 24.28 -5.07
C ASP A 82 -7.58 23.82 -5.79
N GLU A 83 -8.43 23.12 -5.07
CA GLU A 83 -9.68 22.55 -5.59
C GLU A 83 -10.64 23.59 -6.14
N ALA A 84 -10.71 24.76 -5.49
CA ALA A 84 -11.57 25.86 -5.93
C ALA A 84 -11.14 26.38 -7.30
N LYS A 85 -9.83 26.41 -7.57
CA LYS A 85 -9.26 26.86 -8.82
C LYS A 85 -9.29 25.79 -9.90
N LEU A 86 -8.92 24.57 -9.54
CA LEU A 86 -8.78 23.44 -10.48
C LEU A 86 -10.11 22.77 -10.79
N LYS A 87 -11.10 22.90 -9.90
CA LYS A 87 -12.43 22.27 -10.01
C LYS A 87 -12.35 20.73 -10.00
N VAL A 88 -11.37 20.20 -9.27
CA VAL A 88 -11.21 18.78 -9.01
C VAL A 88 -10.92 18.58 -7.54
N ALA A 89 -11.35 17.47 -6.97
CA ALA A 89 -11.02 17.08 -5.60
C ALA A 89 -9.52 16.74 -5.50
N GLY A 90 -8.93 17.02 -4.35
CA GLY A 90 -7.56 16.62 -4.02
C GLY A 90 -7.44 15.20 -3.48
N ASP A 91 -8.59 14.57 -3.19
CA ASP A 91 -8.66 13.25 -2.57
C ASP A 91 -8.21 12.13 -3.49
N VAL A 92 -7.41 11.24 -2.94
CA VAL A 92 -6.92 10.04 -3.61
C VAL A 92 -6.91 8.84 -2.66
N PHE A 93 -6.81 7.65 -3.20
CA PHE A 93 -6.46 6.47 -2.40
C PHE A 93 -4.95 6.41 -2.13
N SER A 94 -4.55 5.92 -0.97
CA SER A 94 -3.14 5.68 -0.63
C SER A 94 -2.43 4.71 -1.57
N VAL A 95 -3.19 3.91 -2.32
CA VAL A 95 -2.72 2.98 -3.35
C VAL A 95 -3.63 3.09 -4.57
N ASN A 96 -3.05 3.01 -5.77
CA ASN A 96 -3.79 3.11 -7.03
C ASN A 96 -3.85 1.78 -7.81
N THR A 97 -3.16 0.74 -7.34
CA THR A 97 -3.16 -0.58 -7.99
C THR A 97 -3.14 -1.69 -6.96
N LEU A 98 -4.13 -2.57 -7.05
CA LEU A 98 -4.22 -3.81 -6.28
C LEU A 98 -4.01 -4.98 -7.25
N VAL A 99 -3.23 -5.99 -6.85
CA VAL A 99 -2.93 -7.15 -7.71
C VAL A 99 -3.29 -8.44 -7.00
N ALA A 100 -4.13 -9.23 -7.62
CA ALA A 100 -4.52 -10.57 -7.18
C ALA A 100 -4.36 -11.57 -8.33
N ASN A 101 -4.33 -12.86 -8.02
CA ASN A 101 -4.42 -13.91 -9.02
C ASN A 101 -5.87 -14.43 -9.08
N LYS A 102 -6.22 -15.01 -10.22
CA LYS A 102 -7.53 -15.65 -10.36
C LYS A 102 -7.75 -16.69 -9.27
N GLY A 103 -8.89 -16.61 -8.61
CA GLY A 103 -9.29 -17.48 -7.52
C GLY A 103 -8.80 -17.03 -6.13
N ASP A 104 -7.98 -15.99 -6.03
CA ASP A 104 -7.59 -15.44 -4.72
C ASP A 104 -8.82 -14.92 -3.97
N LYS A 105 -8.86 -15.20 -2.65
CA LYS A 105 -9.77 -14.56 -1.73
C LYS A 105 -9.20 -13.21 -1.31
N VAL A 106 -9.78 -12.15 -1.80
CA VAL A 106 -9.31 -10.77 -1.60
C VAL A 106 -10.13 -10.13 -0.47
N THR A 107 -9.44 -9.57 0.52
CA THR A 107 -10.04 -8.72 1.55
C THR A 107 -9.46 -7.31 1.42
N VAL A 108 -10.31 -6.32 1.26
CA VAL A 108 -9.93 -4.91 1.30
C VAL A 108 -10.35 -4.33 2.64
N HIS A 109 -9.40 -3.76 3.37
CA HIS A 109 -9.62 -2.96 4.57
C HIS A 109 -9.51 -1.49 4.17
N PHE A 110 -10.61 -0.76 4.25
CA PHE A 110 -10.65 0.65 3.88
C PHE A 110 -10.78 1.52 5.13
N TYR A 111 -10.04 2.62 5.17
CA TYR A 111 -9.98 3.55 6.30
C TYR A 111 -10.17 4.97 5.79
N ASN A 112 -11.19 5.65 6.31
CA ASN A 112 -11.33 7.08 6.11
C ASN A 112 -10.51 7.80 7.20
N VAL A 113 -9.36 8.33 6.80
CA VAL A 113 -8.45 9.11 7.66
C VAL A 113 -8.45 10.59 7.31
N ASP A 114 -9.41 11.02 6.49
CA ASP A 114 -9.58 12.42 6.12
C ASP A 114 -9.81 13.27 7.38
N PRO A 115 -9.16 14.44 7.52
CA PRO A 115 -9.35 15.34 8.65
C PRO A 115 -10.68 16.10 8.63
N VAL A 116 -11.35 16.17 7.47
CA VAL A 116 -12.61 16.90 7.29
C VAL A 116 -13.79 16.03 7.71
N LYS A 117 -14.49 16.44 8.76
CA LYS A 117 -15.55 15.63 9.39
C LYS A 117 -16.79 15.41 8.52
N GLU A 118 -17.04 16.31 7.61
CA GLU A 118 -18.21 16.29 6.73
C GLU A 118 -17.98 15.41 5.50
N GLU A 119 -16.74 15.02 5.24
CA GLU A 119 -16.39 14.27 4.04
C GLU A 119 -16.59 12.77 4.21
N ARG A 120 -17.18 12.21 3.19
CA ARG A 120 -17.44 10.78 3.05
C ARG A 120 -16.63 10.23 1.90
N HIS A 121 -16.13 9.01 2.11
CA HIS A 121 -15.39 8.31 1.09
C HIS A 121 -15.93 6.91 0.88
N SER A 122 -15.87 6.42 -0.34
CA SER A 122 -16.20 5.04 -0.63
C SER A 122 -15.06 4.32 -1.36
N PHE A 123 -14.94 3.04 -1.10
CA PHE A 123 -14.16 2.13 -1.95
C PHE A 123 -15.16 1.27 -2.71
N THR A 124 -15.26 1.49 -3.99
CA THR A 124 -16.26 0.83 -4.85
C THR A 124 -15.58 0.11 -6.00
N VAL A 125 -15.84 -1.19 -6.14
CA VAL A 125 -15.50 -1.97 -7.33
C VAL A 125 -16.82 -2.37 -7.99
N GLY A 126 -17.01 -2.02 -9.25
CA GLY A 126 -18.22 -2.38 -9.99
C GLY A 126 -18.31 -3.87 -10.34
N ASP A 127 -19.20 -4.18 -11.27
CA ASP A 127 -19.33 -5.54 -11.81
C ASP A 127 -17.98 -6.09 -12.33
N PRO A 128 -17.68 -7.37 -12.13
CA PRO A 128 -18.57 -8.42 -11.58
C PRO A 128 -18.49 -8.57 -10.05
N TYR A 129 -17.71 -7.78 -9.34
CA TYR A 129 -17.45 -7.94 -7.90
C TYR A 129 -18.48 -7.25 -7.02
N ALA A 130 -19.03 -6.13 -7.46
CA ALA A 130 -20.08 -5.36 -6.78
C ALA A 130 -19.76 -5.04 -5.32
N VAL A 131 -18.52 -4.63 -5.04
CA VAL A 131 -18.04 -4.28 -3.71
C VAL A 131 -18.29 -2.80 -3.45
N ILE A 132 -18.85 -2.46 -2.29
CA ILE A 132 -19.01 -1.08 -1.82
C ILE A 132 -18.68 -1.04 -0.33
N ILE A 133 -17.73 -0.20 0.06
CA ILE A 133 -17.45 0.17 1.45
C ILE A 133 -17.62 1.70 1.50
N ASP A 134 -18.63 2.18 2.22
CA ASP A 134 -18.97 3.60 2.32
C ASP A 134 -18.77 4.07 3.75
N LEU A 135 -17.90 5.07 3.96
CA LEU A 135 -17.41 5.48 5.25
C LEU A 135 -17.61 6.98 5.49
N GLY A 136 -18.06 7.33 6.70
CA GLY A 136 -17.97 8.68 7.23
C GLY A 136 -16.62 8.96 7.88
N PHE A 137 -16.52 10.11 8.54
CA PHE A 137 -15.32 10.57 9.23
C PHE A 137 -14.79 9.56 10.25
N ALA A 138 -13.48 9.27 10.19
CA ALA A 138 -12.75 8.39 11.09
C ALA A 138 -13.33 6.96 11.19
N GLU A 139 -14.08 6.52 10.18
CA GLU A 139 -14.60 5.16 10.10
C GLU A 139 -13.66 4.23 9.35
N SER A 140 -13.86 2.94 9.55
CA SER A 140 -13.21 1.88 8.81
C SER A 140 -14.18 0.76 8.47
N GLY A 141 -13.93 0.08 7.36
CA GLY A 141 -14.74 -1.04 6.91
C GLY A 141 -13.90 -2.04 6.13
N ASN A 142 -14.48 -3.18 5.85
CA ASN A 142 -13.84 -4.18 5.00
C ASN A 142 -14.87 -4.89 4.13
N ALA A 143 -14.38 -5.41 3.00
CA ALA A 143 -15.14 -6.31 2.14
C ALA A 143 -14.24 -7.43 1.65
N THR A 144 -14.84 -8.60 1.48
CA THR A 144 -14.13 -9.79 0.98
C THR A 144 -14.86 -10.32 -0.24
N PHE A 145 -14.10 -10.66 -1.28
CA PHE A 145 -14.61 -11.26 -2.51
C PHE A 145 -13.59 -12.25 -3.08
N THR A 146 -14.02 -13.07 -4.04
CA THR A 146 -13.12 -13.95 -4.79
C THR A 146 -12.80 -13.31 -6.14
N ALA A 147 -11.52 -13.26 -6.49
CA ALA A 147 -11.03 -12.67 -7.74
C ALA A 147 -11.19 -13.66 -8.92
N ASP A 148 -12.42 -14.01 -9.30
CA ASP A 148 -12.70 -15.07 -10.28
C ASP A 148 -12.50 -14.65 -11.74
N ASN A 149 -12.52 -13.36 -12.02
CA ASN A 149 -12.47 -12.82 -13.38
C ASN A 149 -11.10 -12.19 -13.64
N VAL A 150 -10.37 -12.70 -14.64
CA VAL A 150 -9.10 -12.13 -15.09
C VAL A 150 -9.36 -10.81 -15.81
N GLY A 151 -8.60 -9.78 -15.51
CA GLY A 151 -8.76 -8.47 -16.15
C GLY A 151 -8.30 -7.31 -15.28
N VAL A 152 -8.66 -6.11 -15.71
CA VAL A 152 -8.43 -4.86 -15.00
C VAL A 152 -9.79 -4.24 -14.68
N PHE A 153 -10.05 -4.02 -13.41
CA PHE A 153 -11.33 -3.51 -12.91
C PHE A 153 -11.06 -2.21 -12.16
N PRO A 154 -11.74 -1.11 -12.51
CA PRO A 154 -11.58 0.13 -11.78
C PRO A 154 -12.15 0.00 -10.36
N PHE A 155 -11.49 0.63 -9.40
CA PHE A 155 -12.10 0.99 -8.14
C PHE A 155 -12.07 2.51 -7.97
N TYR A 156 -13.07 3.06 -7.31
CA TYR A 156 -13.24 4.51 -7.23
C TYR A 156 -14.01 4.92 -5.97
N CYS A 157 -13.85 6.19 -5.60
CA CYS A 157 -14.73 6.84 -4.64
C CYS A 157 -15.93 7.45 -5.38
N GLN A 158 -17.14 7.19 -4.91
CA GLN A 158 -18.38 7.72 -5.53
C GLN A 158 -18.50 9.23 -5.39
N TYR A 159 -17.83 9.81 -4.40
CA TYR A 159 -17.94 11.24 -4.05
C TYR A 159 -16.89 12.11 -4.74
N HIS A 160 -15.70 11.55 -5.07
CA HIS A 160 -14.53 12.32 -5.50
C HIS A 160 -13.99 11.88 -6.89
N GLN A 161 -14.91 11.67 -7.83
CA GLN A 161 -14.52 11.39 -9.21
C GLN A 161 -14.19 12.69 -9.96
N PRO A 162 -13.27 12.63 -10.96
CA PRO A 162 -12.58 11.46 -11.51
C PRO A 162 -11.22 11.17 -10.85
N VAL A 163 -10.82 11.87 -9.79
CA VAL A 163 -9.45 11.84 -9.27
C VAL A 163 -9.22 10.65 -8.34
N MET A 164 -10.16 10.40 -7.42
CA MET A 164 -10.03 9.32 -6.45
C MET A 164 -10.41 7.97 -7.07
N GLU A 165 -9.48 7.42 -7.83
CA GLU A 165 -9.65 6.15 -8.53
C GLU A 165 -8.36 5.31 -8.57
N GLY A 166 -8.51 4.02 -8.87
CA GLY A 166 -7.43 3.08 -9.05
C GLY A 166 -7.89 1.84 -9.81
N GLN A 167 -7.07 0.79 -9.81
CA GLN A 167 -7.37 -0.44 -10.55
C GLN A 167 -7.07 -1.69 -9.73
N LEU A 168 -7.96 -2.66 -9.80
CA LEU A 168 -7.74 -4.04 -9.39
C LEU A 168 -7.32 -4.84 -10.62
N VAL A 169 -6.11 -5.38 -10.61
CA VAL A 169 -5.57 -6.25 -11.66
C VAL A 169 -5.67 -7.69 -11.19
N VAL A 170 -6.42 -8.50 -11.92
CA VAL A 170 -6.53 -9.94 -11.65
C VAL A 170 -5.77 -10.69 -12.74
N LEU A 171 -4.69 -11.32 -12.32
CA LEU A 171 -3.81 -12.13 -13.17
C LEU A 171 -4.40 -13.55 -13.37
N PRO A 172 -4.12 -14.21 -14.51
CA PRO A 172 -4.58 -15.55 -14.78
C PRO A 172 -4.02 -16.59 -13.83
#